data_7f468fe2169548f4c220df4f2332095a
#
_entry.id   7f468fe2169548f4c220df4f2332095a
#
_cell.length_a   1.000
_cell.length_b   1.000
_cell.length_c   1.000
_cell.angle_alpha   90.00
_cell.angle_beta   90.00
_cell.angle_gamma   90.00
#
_symmetry.space_group_name_H-M   'P 1'
#
loop_
_entity.id
_entity.type
_entity.pdbx_description
1 polymer ?
#
loop_
_entity_poly.entity_id
_entity_poly.type
_entity_poly.pdbx_seq_one_letter_code
_entity_poly.pdbx_strand_id
1 'polypeptide(L)'
;MEKYFYHLDLPPMDQYFIDEAERADFKLTSYPNLYRADCSFYNMPFFKLLNDRFGECYAKYYLNPPNSFYDWHIDMNRYCVINWVVKTNKEARTFYREPIEEARIEGRNPIMYHLTEVDYRGAKPTLLNATYEHCVANNYNERRIILSMSLFKPTTYQEVLDFLKPLKIRNYSLT
;
A
#
# COMPACT_ATOMS: atom_id res chain seq x y z
N MET A 1 -7.57 7.83 12.57
CA MET A 1 -7.45 7.02 11.33
C MET A 1 -6.59 7.69 10.26
N GLU A 2 -6.76 8.97 9.97
CA GLU A 2 -5.98 9.66 8.91
C GLU A 2 -4.44 9.63 9.09
N LYS A 3 -3.93 9.35 10.28
CA LYS A 3 -2.47 9.25 10.49
C LYS A 3 -1.83 8.02 9.85
N TYR A 4 -2.61 6.95 9.63
CA TYR A 4 -2.13 5.69 9.06
C TYR A 4 -2.42 5.57 7.58
N PHE A 5 -3.64 5.94 7.17
CA PHE A 5 -4.06 5.83 5.80
C PHE A 5 -5.18 6.80 5.43
N TYR A 6 -5.29 7.04 4.13
CA TYR A 6 -6.34 7.87 3.53
C TYR A 6 -6.80 7.26 2.20
N HIS A 7 -8.12 7.14 2.03
CA HIS A 7 -8.71 6.67 0.76
C HIS A 7 -8.77 7.83 -0.22
N LEU A 8 -8.11 7.65 -1.36
CA LEU A 8 -8.09 8.66 -2.41
C LEU A 8 -9.37 8.61 -3.23
N ASP A 9 -9.89 9.77 -3.62
CA ASP A 9 -11.04 9.88 -4.54
C ASP A 9 -10.57 9.75 -6.00
N LEU A 10 -9.94 8.61 -6.29
CA LEU A 10 -9.48 8.18 -7.58
C LEU A 10 -10.36 7.04 -8.09
N PRO A 11 -10.44 6.84 -9.42
CA PRO A 11 -11.13 5.67 -9.96
C PRO A 11 -10.47 4.36 -9.49
N PRO A 12 -11.21 3.26 -9.49
CA PRO A 12 -10.63 1.93 -9.29
C PRO A 12 -9.61 1.62 -10.38
N MET A 13 -8.81 0.56 -10.16
CA MET A 13 -7.81 0.12 -11.13
C MET A 13 -8.45 -0.22 -12.47
N ASP A 14 -7.85 0.27 -13.56
CA ASP A 14 -8.24 -0.06 -14.92
C ASP A 14 -8.07 -1.55 -15.22
N GLN A 15 -8.97 -2.12 -16.03
CA GLN A 15 -8.94 -3.54 -16.38
C GLN A 15 -7.63 -3.94 -17.05
N TYR A 16 -7.00 -3.05 -17.82
CA TYR A 16 -5.71 -3.29 -18.42
C TYR A 16 -4.64 -3.72 -17.38
N PHE A 17 -4.55 -2.99 -16.25
CA PHE A 17 -3.58 -3.29 -15.19
C PHE A 17 -3.96 -4.54 -14.39
N ILE A 18 -5.25 -4.84 -14.29
CA ILE A 18 -5.71 -6.12 -13.69
C ILE A 18 -5.23 -7.29 -14.55
N ASP A 19 -5.44 -7.20 -15.87
CA ASP A 19 -5.02 -8.23 -16.82
C ASP A 19 -3.49 -8.35 -16.92
N GLU A 20 -2.77 -7.23 -16.83
CA GLU A 20 -1.30 -7.22 -16.78
C GLU A 20 -0.81 -7.95 -15.53
N ALA A 21 -1.37 -7.65 -14.36
CA ALA A 21 -0.99 -8.26 -13.09
C ALA A 21 -1.28 -9.76 -13.05
N GLU A 22 -2.38 -10.21 -13.66
CA GLU A 22 -2.71 -11.65 -13.71
C GLU A 22 -1.68 -12.47 -14.53
N ARG A 23 -1.03 -11.83 -15.51
CA ARG A 23 -0.02 -12.43 -16.40
C ARG A 23 1.41 -12.16 -15.96
N ALA A 24 1.61 -11.33 -14.94
CA ALA A 24 2.93 -10.88 -14.52
C ALA A 24 3.80 -12.04 -13.97
N ASP A 25 5.09 -11.99 -14.29
CA ASP A 25 6.11 -12.91 -13.77
C ASP A 25 6.55 -12.46 -12.37
N PHE A 26 5.90 -12.97 -11.36
CA PHE A 26 6.18 -12.66 -9.97
C PHE A 26 7.42 -13.38 -9.46
N LYS A 27 8.40 -12.62 -8.98
CA LYS A 27 9.65 -13.14 -8.38
C LYS A 27 9.63 -12.91 -6.88
N LEU A 28 10.09 -13.92 -6.14
CA LEU A 28 10.25 -13.82 -4.68
C LEU A 28 11.21 -12.67 -4.36
N THR A 29 10.84 -11.85 -3.37
CA THR A 29 11.70 -10.81 -2.83
C THR A 29 12.63 -11.36 -1.74
N SER A 30 13.45 -10.52 -1.14
CA SER A 30 14.22 -10.86 0.07
C SER A 30 13.35 -11.09 1.31
N TYR A 31 12.07 -10.75 1.25
CA TYR A 31 11.13 -10.94 2.32
C TYR A 31 10.27 -12.18 2.09
N PRO A 32 10.09 -13.04 3.10
CA PRO A 32 9.23 -14.21 3.00
C PRO A 32 7.79 -13.84 2.61
N ASN A 33 7.15 -14.68 1.82
CA ASN A 33 5.75 -14.52 1.42
C ASN A 33 5.41 -13.20 0.70
N LEU A 34 6.42 -12.51 0.15
CA LEU A 34 6.23 -11.33 -0.67
C LEU A 34 6.90 -11.51 -2.03
N TYR A 35 6.09 -11.48 -3.07
CA TYR A 35 6.55 -11.54 -4.47
C TYR A 35 6.31 -10.20 -5.14
N ARG A 36 7.12 -9.85 -6.13
CA ARG A 36 6.97 -8.64 -6.92
C ARG A 36 7.11 -8.89 -8.42
N ALA A 37 6.45 -8.05 -9.21
CA ALA A 37 6.60 -7.99 -10.66
C ALA A 37 6.64 -6.55 -11.13
N ASP A 38 7.21 -6.34 -12.33
CA ASP A 38 7.18 -5.04 -12.99
C ASP A 38 5.77 -4.72 -13.50
N CYS A 39 5.49 -3.45 -13.70
CA CYS A 39 4.22 -2.96 -14.23
C CYS A 39 4.46 -1.85 -15.26
N SER A 40 3.48 -1.59 -16.11
CA SER A 40 3.51 -0.50 -17.11
C SER A 40 2.91 0.81 -16.59
N PHE A 41 2.62 0.91 -15.31
CA PHE A 41 1.93 2.05 -14.67
C PHE A 41 2.65 3.40 -14.82
N TYR A 42 3.92 3.39 -15.19
CA TYR A 42 4.75 4.59 -15.42
C TYR A 42 4.23 5.53 -16.50
N ASN A 43 3.41 5.03 -17.40
CA ASN A 43 2.83 5.83 -18.50
C ASN A 43 1.59 6.62 -18.10
N MET A 44 1.06 6.35 -16.91
CA MET A 44 -0.19 6.94 -16.44
C MET A 44 -0.04 8.42 -16.10
N PRO A 45 -1.01 9.27 -16.47
CA PRO A 45 -1.00 10.70 -16.13
C PRO A 45 -0.87 10.94 -14.62
N PHE A 46 -1.51 10.11 -13.81
CA PHE A 46 -1.40 10.20 -12.34
C PHE A 46 0.02 9.90 -11.86
N PHE A 47 0.69 8.90 -12.43
CA PHE A 47 2.08 8.60 -12.10
C PHE A 47 2.99 9.79 -12.44
N LYS A 48 2.85 10.34 -13.64
CA LYS A 48 3.62 11.50 -14.09
C LYS A 48 3.39 12.71 -13.19
N LEU A 49 2.15 12.99 -12.81
CA LEU A 49 1.80 14.07 -11.87
C LEU A 49 2.58 13.96 -10.56
N LEU A 50 2.61 12.76 -9.96
CA LEU A 50 3.33 12.55 -8.70
C LEU A 50 4.85 12.58 -8.90
N ASN A 51 5.34 12.02 -10.01
CA ASN A 51 6.75 12.06 -10.34
C ASN A 51 7.25 13.49 -10.55
N ASP A 52 6.50 14.33 -11.24
CA ASP A 52 6.82 15.75 -11.47
C ASP A 52 6.80 16.54 -10.14
N ARG A 53 5.86 16.23 -9.26
CA ARG A 53 5.70 16.94 -7.99
C ARG A 53 6.71 16.53 -6.94
N PHE A 54 6.96 15.23 -6.78
CA PHE A 54 7.74 14.67 -5.68
C PHE A 54 9.10 14.10 -6.13
N GLY A 55 9.35 14.04 -7.42
CA GLY A 55 10.52 13.44 -8.02
C GLY A 55 10.34 11.95 -8.23
N GLU A 56 11.43 11.21 -8.28
CA GLU A 56 11.43 9.80 -8.68
C GLU A 56 10.41 8.98 -7.89
N CYS A 57 9.45 8.39 -8.62
CA CYS A 57 8.46 7.46 -8.13
C CYS A 57 8.74 6.06 -8.66
N TYR A 58 8.22 5.07 -7.96
CA TYR A 58 8.41 3.67 -8.30
C TYR A 58 7.10 2.92 -8.14
N ALA A 59 6.72 2.15 -9.15
CA ALA A 59 5.51 1.31 -9.09
C ALA A 59 5.85 -0.14 -9.38
N LYS A 60 5.25 -1.07 -8.62
CA LYS A 60 5.36 -2.52 -8.81
C LYS A 60 4.06 -3.20 -8.40
N TYR A 61 3.84 -4.36 -9.00
CA TYR A 61 2.91 -5.31 -8.44
C TYR A 61 3.55 -6.07 -7.29
N TYR A 62 2.78 -6.26 -6.22
CA TYR A 62 3.13 -7.13 -5.12
C TYR A 62 2.06 -8.20 -4.94
N LEU A 63 2.52 -9.43 -4.70
CA LEU A 63 1.69 -10.60 -4.49
C LEU A 63 1.98 -11.21 -3.12
N ASN A 64 0.91 -11.43 -2.37
CA ASN A 64 0.92 -12.27 -1.17
C ASN A 64 0.24 -13.61 -1.53
N PRO A 65 0.93 -14.76 -1.34
CA PRO A 65 0.34 -16.07 -1.60
C PRO A 65 -0.89 -16.36 -0.75
N PRO A 66 -1.67 -17.38 -1.10
CA PRO A 66 -2.71 -17.91 -0.23
C PRO A 66 -2.18 -18.27 1.16
N ASN A 67 -2.98 -18.07 2.19
CA ASN A 67 -2.67 -18.46 3.57
C ASN A 67 -1.28 -17.97 4.04
N SER A 68 -0.94 -16.72 3.73
CA SER A 68 0.37 -16.16 4.01
C SER A 68 0.28 -14.93 4.92
N PHE A 69 1.36 -14.71 5.65
CA PHE A 69 1.54 -13.55 6.52
C PHE A 69 2.85 -12.85 6.16
N TYR A 70 2.77 -11.57 5.85
CA TYR A 70 3.93 -10.70 5.72
C TYR A 70 4.04 -9.91 7.02
N ASP A 71 5.07 -10.24 7.80
CA ASP A 71 5.21 -9.91 9.22
C ASP A 71 5.25 -8.39 9.49
N TRP A 72 5.14 -8.04 10.76
CA TRP A 72 5.20 -6.67 11.24
C TRP A 72 6.52 -6.01 10.86
N HIS A 73 6.46 -4.87 10.19
CA HIS A 73 7.62 -4.13 9.71
C HIS A 73 7.32 -2.64 9.56
N ILE A 74 8.39 -1.87 9.48
CA ILE A 74 8.39 -0.47 9.06
C ILE A 74 9.20 -0.42 7.77
N ASP A 75 8.71 0.29 6.76
CA ASP A 75 9.44 0.44 5.51
C ASP A 75 10.67 1.36 5.71
N MET A 76 11.86 0.86 5.38
CA MET A 76 13.10 1.61 5.63
C MET A 76 13.35 2.74 4.63
N ASN A 77 12.92 2.59 3.37
CA ASN A 77 13.30 3.47 2.27
C ASN A 77 12.12 4.22 1.63
N ARG A 78 10.92 4.09 2.20
CA ARG A 78 9.71 4.76 1.72
C ARG A 78 8.85 5.17 2.90
N TYR A 79 8.49 6.45 2.91
CA TYR A 79 7.68 7.00 4.00
C TYR A 79 6.17 6.90 3.74
N CYS A 80 5.80 6.80 2.47
CA CYS A 80 4.41 6.57 2.09
C CYS A 80 4.30 5.79 0.78
N VAL A 81 3.18 5.12 0.59
CA VAL A 81 2.86 4.36 -0.61
C VAL A 81 1.40 4.55 -0.96
N ILE A 82 1.09 4.50 -2.26
CA ILE A 82 -0.29 4.45 -2.74
C ILE A 82 -0.54 3.05 -3.26
N ASN A 83 -1.49 2.36 -2.65
CA ASN A 83 -1.86 1.00 -3.01
C ASN A 83 -3.20 0.95 -3.72
N TRP A 84 -3.23 0.31 -4.89
CA TRP A 84 -4.44 -0.15 -5.56
C TRP A 84 -4.58 -1.65 -5.36
N VAL A 85 -5.74 -2.08 -4.94
CA VAL A 85 -6.07 -3.50 -4.91
C VAL A 85 -6.41 -3.95 -6.31
N VAL A 86 -5.58 -4.82 -6.89
CA VAL A 86 -5.79 -5.42 -8.21
C VAL A 86 -6.62 -6.67 -8.09
N LYS A 87 -6.21 -7.54 -7.17
CA LYS A 87 -6.93 -8.76 -6.82
C LYS A 87 -6.92 -8.95 -5.32
N THR A 88 -8.09 -8.97 -4.73
CA THR A 88 -8.26 -9.27 -3.31
C THR A 88 -9.48 -10.14 -3.09
N ASN A 89 -9.50 -10.76 -1.95
CA ASN A 89 -10.67 -11.32 -1.33
C ASN A 89 -10.90 -10.58 0.00
N LYS A 90 -12.06 -10.75 0.60
CA LYS A 90 -12.46 -10.09 1.84
C LYS A 90 -11.61 -10.47 3.06
N GLU A 91 -10.76 -11.50 2.94
CA GLU A 91 -9.95 -12.07 4.01
C GLU A 91 -8.48 -11.61 3.94
N ALA A 92 -8.10 -10.84 2.91
CA ALA A 92 -6.76 -10.27 2.80
C ALA A 92 -6.73 -8.88 3.40
N ARG A 93 -5.99 -8.68 4.47
CA ARG A 93 -6.02 -7.50 5.33
C ARG A 93 -4.64 -6.88 5.52
N THR A 94 -4.62 -5.58 5.74
CA THR A 94 -3.43 -4.85 6.20
C THR A 94 -3.77 -4.24 7.54
N PHE A 95 -2.87 -4.38 8.52
CA PHE A 95 -3.04 -3.83 9.85
C PHE A 95 -1.87 -2.91 10.21
N TYR A 96 -2.19 -1.87 10.95
CA TYR A 96 -1.24 -1.08 11.73
C TYR A 96 -1.34 -1.46 13.20
N ARG A 97 -0.23 -1.36 13.94
CA ARG A 97 -0.24 -1.51 15.40
C ARG A 97 0.47 -0.35 16.11
N GLU A 98 -0.05 -0.01 17.28
CA GLU A 98 0.58 0.90 18.22
C GLU A 98 0.64 0.26 19.61
N PRO A 99 1.77 0.44 20.34
CA PRO A 99 1.83 0.00 21.73
C PRO A 99 0.78 0.69 22.58
N ILE A 100 0.18 -0.05 23.51
CA ILE A 100 -0.64 0.52 24.58
C ILE A 100 0.32 0.92 25.69
N GLU A 101 0.58 2.22 25.87
CA GLU A 101 1.56 2.72 26.81
C GLU A 101 1.21 2.36 28.27
N GLU A 102 -0.08 2.34 28.63
CA GLU A 102 -0.55 1.95 29.95
C GLU A 102 -0.28 0.47 30.27
N ALA A 103 -0.08 -0.36 29.25
CA ALA A 103 0.26 -1.77 29.40
C ALA A 103 1.77 -2.03 29.28
N ARG A 104 2.59 -0.98 29.22
CA ARG A 104 4.04 -1.09 29.09
C ARG A 104 4.67 -1.40 30.44
N ILE A 105 5.49 -2.44 30.48
CA ILE A 105 6.33 -2.77 31.64
C ILE A 105 7.69 -2.15 31.40
N GLU A 106 8.19 -1.37 32.36
CA GLU A 106 9.49 -0.73 32.28
C GLU A 106 10.60 -1.75 31.97
N GLY A 107 11.44 -1.44 30.99
CA GLY A 107 12.54 -2.31 30.56
C GLY A 107 12.12 -3.53 29.71
N ARG A 108 10.84 -3.62 29.30
CA ARG A 108 10.32 -4.70 28.43
C ARG A 108 9.70 -4.14 27.17
N ASN A 109 9.63 -4.98 26.13
CA ASN A 109 8.84 -4.66 24.93
C ASN A 109 7.36 -4.55 25.28
N PRO A 110 6.60 -3.71 24.56
CA PRO A 110 5.14 -3.65 24.72
C PRO A 110 4.51 -5.03 24.55
N ILE A 111 3.59 -5.39 25.43
CA ILE A 111 2.89 -6.68 25.39
C ILE A 111 1.48 -6.58 24.82
N MET A 112 0.97 -5.36 24.68
CA MET A 112 -0.35 -5.09 24.13
C MET A 112 -0.29 -3.98 23.07
N TYR A 113 -1.14 -4.10 22.05
CA TYR A 113 -1.19 -3.17 20.93
C TYR A 113 -2.63 -2.83 20.55
N HIS A 114 -2.85 -1.57 20.20
CA HIS A 114 -4.02 -1.19 19.41
C HIS A 114 -3.79 -1.57 17.96
N LEU A 115 -4.78 -2.24 17.35
CA LEU A 115 -4.76 -2.61 15.95
C LEU A 115 -5.71 -1.71 15.15
N THR A 116 -5.23 -1.19 14.04
CA THR A 116 -6.06 -0.46 13.06
C THR A 116 -6.02 -1.20 11.73
N GLU A 117 -7.16 -1.70 11.29
CA GLU A 117 -7.30 -2.34 9.97
C GLU A 117 -7.42 -1.30 8.86
N VAL A 118 -6.72 -1.51 7.75
CA VAL A 118 -6.91 -0.75 6.52
C VAL A 118 -8.09 -1.34 5.75
N ASP A 119 -9.19 -0.63 5.74
CA ASP A 119 -10.37 -0.99 4.95
C ASP A 119 -10.16 -0.53 3.50
N TYR A 120 -9.85 -1.47 2.59
CA TYR A 120 -9.72 -1.19 1.15
C TYR A 120 -11.10 -1.11 0.46
N ARG A 121 -11.88 -0.10 0.82
CA ARG A 121 -13.26 0.11 0.34
C ARG A 121 -13.34 0.19 -1.17
N GLY A 122 -14.10 -0.73 -1.78
CA GLY A 122 -14.50 -0.67 -3.19
C GLY A 122 -13.34 -0.54 -4.18
N ALA A 123 -12.19 -1.17 -3.88
CA ALA A 123 -10.97 -1.11 -4.69
C ALA A 123 -10.40 0.31 -4.89
N LYS A 124 -10.80 1.29 -4.07
CA LYS A 124 -10.24 2.64 -4.12
C LYS A 124 -8.75 2.63 -3.75
N PRO A 125 -7.93 3.42 -4.45
CA PRO A 125 -6.53 3.57 -4.08
C PRO A 125 -6.42 4.19 -2.69
N THR A 126 -5.48 3.68 -1.92
CA THR A 126 -5.28 4.07 -0.53
C THR A 126 -3.85 4.53 -0.32
N LEU A 127 -3.69 5.77 0.12
CA LEU A 127 -2.41 6.29 0.60
C LEU A 127 -2.15 5.71 1.98
N LEU A 128 -1.01 5.05 2.16
CA LEU A 128 -0.56 4.46 3.41
C LEU A 128 0.66 5.19 3.96
N ASN A 129 0.68 5.38 5.27
CA ASN A 129 1.85 5.88 6.00
C ASN A 129 2.76 4.70 6.36
N ALA A 130 3.83 4.52 5.60
CA ALA A 130 4.73 3.38 5.75
C ALA A 130 5.75 3.55 6.89
N THR A 131 5.73 4.69 7.61
CA THR A 131 6.58 4.95 8.78
C THR A 131 6.03 4.33 10.07
N TYR A 132 4.79 3.88 10.06
CA TYR A 132 4.20 3.12 11.17
C TYR A 132 4.31 1.62 10.93
N GLU A 133 4.45 0.89 12.02
CA GLU A 133 4.55 -0.57 11.98
C GLU A 133 3.25 -1.19 11.45
N HIS A 134 3.40 -2.01 10.42
CA HIS A 134 2.26 -2.62 9.74
C HIS A 134 2.58 -4.04 9.28
N CYS A 135 1.54 -4.80 9.00
CA CYS A 135 1.64 -6.16 8.46
C CYS A 135 0.57 -6.43 7.41
N VAL A 136 0.73 -7.50 6.65
CA VAL A 136 -0.26 -7.99 5.70
C VAL A 136 -0.58 -9.44 5.97
N ALA A 137 -1.86 -9.74 6.18
CA ALA A 137 -2.37 -11.10 6.32
C ALA A 137 -3.24 -11.44 5.10
N ASN A 138 -2.97 -12.57 4.45
CA ASN A 138 -3.82 -13.15 3.44
C ASN A 138 -4.32 -14.52 3.95
N ASN A 139 -5.42 -14.53 4.66
CA ASN A 139 -6.00 -15.71 5.31
C ASN A 139 -6.94 -16.51 4.39
N TYR A 140 -6.77 -16.35 3.09
CA TYR A 140 -7.62 -16.97 2.09
C TYR A 140 -6.84 -17.90 1.17
N ASN A 141 -7.57 -18.76 0.44
CA ASN A 141 -6.99 -19.73 -0.49
C ASN A 141 -6.64 -19.16 -1.88
N GLU A 142 -6.80 -17.85 -2.07
CA GLU A 142 -6.40 -17.15 -3.29
C GLU A 142 -5.29 -16.14 -3.03
N ARG A 143 -4.50 -15.85 -4.08
CA ARG A 143 -3.46 -14.83 -4.02
C ARG A 143 -4.06 -13.43 -3.92
N ARG A 144 -3.45 -12.55 -3.14
CA ARG A 144 -3.70 -11.13 -3.12
C ARG A 144 -2.69 -10.41 -3.99
N ILE A 145 -3.16 -9.54 -4.89
CA ILE A 145 -2.28 -8.69 -5.70
C ILE A 145 -2.65 -7.23 -5.50
N ILE A 146 -1.64 -6.41 -5.24
CA ILE A 146 -1.75 -4.95 -5.22
C ILE A 146 -0.77 -4.35 -6.23
N LEU A 147 -1.14 -3.20 -6.81
CA LEU A 147 -0.18 -2.27 -7.38
C LEU A 147 0.19 -1.28 -6.30
N SER A 148 1.47 -1.17 -6.00
CA SER A 148 2.00 -0.25 -5.00
C SER A 148 2.91 0.78 -5.65
N MET A 149 2.57 2.05 -5.49
CA MET A 149 3.39 3.18 -5.94
C MET A 149 4.08 3.81 -4.74
N SER A 150 5.41 3.80 -4.77
CA SER A 150 6.28 4.35 -3.74
C SER A 150 6.98 5.62 -4.21
N LEU A 151 7.22 6.55 -3.29
CA LEU A 151 8.01 7.74 -3.54
C LEU A 151 9.39 7.57 -2.90
N PHE A 152 10.47 7.73 -3.68
CA PHE A 152 11.84 7.49 -3.23
C PHE A 152 12.46 8.60 -2.39
N LYS A 153 12.06 9.83 -2.60
CA LYS A 153 12.58 10.93 -1.79
C LYS A 153 11.92 10.91 -0.42
N PRO A 154 12.55 11.47 0.60
CA PRO A 154 11.98 11.59 1.94
C PRO A 154 10.76 12.52 1.93
N THR A 155 9.75 12.17 1.16
CA THR A 155 8.47 12.86 1.07
C THR A 155 7.57 12.27 2.14
N THR A 156 7.14 13.10 3.07
CA THR A 156 6.31 12.65 4.18
C THR A 156 4.91 12.27 3.71
N TYR A 157 4.27 11.38 4.46
CA TYR A 157 2.86 11.03 4.24
C TYR A 157 1.96 12.28 4.23
N GLN A 158 2.21 13.25 5.12
CA GLN A 158 1.41 14.46 5.22
C GLN A 158 1.55 15.35 3.98
N GLU A 159 2.75 15.51 3.43
CA GLU A 159 2.97 16.28 2.19
C GLU A 159 2.21 15.69 1.00
N VAL A 160 2.20 14.35 0.87
CA VAL A 160 1.43 13.67 -0.19
C VAL A 160 -0.06 13.81 0.05
N LEU A 161 -0.51 13.66 1.29
CA LEU A 161 -1.91 13.82 1.67
C LEU A 161 -2.42 15.24 1.36
N ASP A 162 -1.67 16.27 1.76
CA ASP A 162 -2.02 17.68 1.54
C ASP A 162 -2.07 18.03 0.05
N PHE A 163 -1.21 17.41 -0.76
CA PHE A 163 -1.23 17.57 -2.20
C PHE A 163 -2.42 16.86 -2.84
N LEU A 164 -2.74 15.62 -2.44
CA LEU A 164 -3.77 14.81 -3.09
C LEU A 164 -5.18 15.11 -2.61
N LYS A 165 -5.36 15.47 -1.34
CA LYS A 165 -6.68 15.70 -0.72
C LYS A 165 -7.53 16.79 -1.40
N PRO A 166 -6.97 17.94 -1.84
CA PRO A 166 -7.73 18.97 -2.55
C PRO A 166 -7.97 18.64 -4.03
N LEU A 167 -7.23 17.69 -4.60
CA LEU A 167 -7.38 17.31 -5.99
C LEU A 167 -8.69 16.53 -6.13
N LYS A 168 -9.73 17.20 -6.66
CA LYS A 168 -10.93 16.51 -7.16
C LYS A 168 -10.56 15.80 -8.46
N ILE A 169 -9.93 14.63 -8.33
CA ILE A 169 -9.30 13.91 -9.45
C ILE A 169 -10.34 13.19 -10.31
N ARG A 170 -11.52 13.78 -10.47
CA ARG A 170 -12.57 13.24 -11.37
C ARG A 170 -12.15 13.23 -12.86
N ASN A 171 -11.08 13.94 -13.22
CA ASN A 171 -10.64 14.13 -14.61
C ASN A 171 -9.34 13.42 -14.95
N TYR A 172 -8.70 12.72 -14.04
CA TYR A 172 -7.57 11.88 -14.39
C TYR A 172 -8.09 10.52 -14.86
N SER A 173 -8.36 10.42 -16.15
CA SER A 173 -8.49 9.12 -16.80
C SER A 173 -7.21 8.32 -16.48
N LEU A 174 -7.38 7.11 -16.01
CA LEU A 174 -6.31 6.13 -15.91
C LEU A 174 -5.99 5.53 -17.30
N THR A 175 -6.66 6.02 -18.33
CA THR A 175 -6.46 5.66 -19.74
C THR A 175 -5.99 6.85 -20.55
#